data_49e151b1f1e6587eb0a611f8de03acb9
#
_entry.id   49e151b1f1e6587eb0a611f8de03acb9
#
_cell.length_a   1.000
_cell.length_b   1.000
_cell.length_c   1.000
_cell.angle_alpha   90.00
_cell.angle_beta   90.00
_cell.angle_gamma   90.00
#
_symmetry.space_group_name_H-M   'P 1'
#
loop_
_entity.id
_entity.type
_entity.pdbx_description
1 polymer ?
#
loop_
_entity_poly.entity_id
_entity_poly.type
_entity_poly.pdbx_seq_one_letter_code
_entity_poly.pdbx_strand_id
1 'polypeptide(L)'
;MKRRGNISYMLFLAVTAAVGGLLFGYDTAVISGTVELVTVRFGLDSLQQGWYVGCALAGSIAGVLCSGVLSDRLGRRRTMLVSAVLFTVSAAGCALCTDFTQLVVYRIVGGLGIGVVSVVSPLYISEVSAARRRGMLVSFYQLAVTMGFPVSYTHLRAHETEADL
;
A
#
# COMPACT_ATOMS: atom_id res chain seq x y z
N MET A 1 0.90 37.99 3.89
CA MET A 1 -0.48 37.55 3.66
C MET A 1 -0.70 36.14 4.19
N LYS A 2 -1.43 35.96 5.31
CA LYS A 2 -1.81 34.67 5.85
C LYS A 2 -2.84 34.02 4.92
N ARG A 3 -2.44 33.11 4.02
CA ARG A 3 -3.39 32.18 3.40
C ARG A 3 -3.97 31.33 4.53
N ARG A 4 -5.18 31.65 4.96
CA ARG A 4 -6.02 30.72 5.73
C ARG A 4 -6.21 29.49 4.85
N GLY A 5 -5.37 28.48 5.05
CA GLY A 5 -5.55 27.20 4.38
C GLY A 5 -6.96 26.72 4.67
N ASN A 6 -7.73 26.46 3.62
CA ASN A 6 -9.11 26.00 3.74
C ASN A 6 -9.09 24.68 4.53
N ILE A 7 -9.60 24.67 5.74
CA ILE A 7 -9.55 23.52 6.65
C ILE A 7 -10.15 22.28 5.96
N SER A 8 -11.20 22.47 5.17
CA SER A 8 -11.82 21.41 4.37
C SER A 8 -10.85 20.80 3.35
N TYR A 9 -10.02 21.62 2.70
CA TYR A 9 -9.02 21.13 1.77
C TYR A 9 -7.90 20.34 2.45
N MET A 10 -7.46 20.79 3.61
CA MET A 10 -6.46 20.08 4.41
C MET A 10 -7.01 18.74 4.94
N LEU A 11 -8.28 18.72 5.38
CA LEU A 11 -8.94 17.49 5.80
C LEU A 11 -9.09 16.50 4.64
N PHE A 12 -9.51 16.97 3.46
CA PHE A 12 -9.62 16.14 2.27
C PHE A 12 -8.28 15.49 1.90
N LEU A 13 -7.19 16.26 1.93
CA LEU A 13 -5.85 15.73 1.67
C LEU A 13 -5.40 14.72 2.73
N ALA A 14 -5.68 15.01 4.00
CA ALA A 14 -5.35 14.10 5.10
C ALA A 14 -6.12 12.77 4.98
N VAL A 15 -7.40 12.82 4.63
CA VAL A 15 -8.23 11.62 4.42
C VAL A 15 -7.71 10.83 3.21
N THR A 16 -7.41 11.49 2.09
CA THR A 16 -6.89 10.81 0.90
C THR A 16 -5.56 10.10 1.19
N ALA A 17 -4.67 10.74 1.93
CA ALA A 17 -3.40 10.13 2.30
C ALA A 17 -3.58 9.03 3.37
N ALA A 18 -4.53 9.18 4.29
CA ALA A 18 -4.87 8.15 5.27
C ALA A 18 -5.42 6.88 4.59
N VAL A 19 -6.25 7.03 3.56
CA VAL A 19 -6.73 5.89 2.75
C VAL A 19 -5.55 5.16 2.09
N GLY A 20 -4.56 5.89 1.55
CA GLY A 20 -3.34 5.29 1.02
C GLY A 20 -2.54 4.50 2.08
N GLY A 21 -2.43 5.06 3.30
CA GLY A 21 -1.81 4.37 4.43
C GLY A 21 -2.57 3.10 4.84
N LEU A 22 -3.89 3.16 4.91
CA LEU A 22 -4.74 2.03 5.26
C LEU A 22 -4.60 0.89 4.23
N LEU A 23 -4.56 1.21 2.92
CA LEU A 23 -4.31 0.23 1.88
C LEU A 23 -2.94 -0.45 2.02
N PHE A 24 -1.92 0.31 2.40
CA PHE A 24 -0.59 -0.25 2.67
C PHE A 24 -0.62 -1.26 3.82
N GLY A 25 -1.26 -0.90 4.94
CA GLY A 25 -1.41 -1.80 6.09
C GLY A 25 -2.26 -3.03 5.74
N TYR A 26 -3.33 -2.84 4.99
CA TYR A 26 -4.19 -3.91 4.50
C TYR A 26 -3.43 -4.92 3.63
N ASP A 27 -2.67 -4.45 2.63
CA ASP A 27 -1.91 -5.34 1.74
C ASP A 27 -0.88 -6.19 2.49
N THR A 28 -0.19 -5.59 3.46
CA THR A 28 0.78 -6.31 4.29
C THR A 28 0.11 -7.43 5.11
N ALA A 29 -1.06 -7.19 5.64
CA ALA A 29 -1.81 -8.18 6.42
C ALA A 29 -2.44 -9.26 5.52
N VAL A 30 -2.92 -8.90 4.31
CA VAL A 30 -3.42 -9.88 3.32
C VAL A 30 -2.32 -10.86 2.93
N ILE A 31 -1.07 -10.40 2.78
CA ILE A 31 0.06 -11.30 2.47
C ILE A 31 0.18 -12.38 3.54
N SER A 32 0.20 -12.00 4.82
CA SER A 32 0.37 -12.97 5.90
C SER A 32 -0.81 -13.96 6.00
N GLY A 33 -2.03 -13.52 5.73
CA GLY A 33 -3.22 -14.40 5.76
C GLY A 33 -3.37 -15.30 4.52
N THR A 34 -2.81 -14.89 3.37
CA THR A 34 -2.96 -15.66 2.13
C THR A 34 -1.81 -16.62 1.84
N VAL A 35 -0.71 -16.58 2.60
CA VAL A 35 0.44 -17.47 2.40
C VAL A 35 0.02 -18.94 2.40
N GLU A 36 -0.81 -19.33 3.36
CA GLU A 36 -1.26 -20.71 3.54
C GLU A 36 -2.14 -21.18 2.38
N LEU A 37 -3.10 -20.36 1.97
CA LEU A 37 -3.99 -20.63 0.84
C LEU A 37 -3.22 -20.75 -0.48
N VAL A 38 -2.27 -19.85 -0.72
CA VAL A 38 -1.42 -19.86 -1.93
C VAL A 38 -0.51 -21.06 -1.93
N THR A 39 0.03 -21.44 -0.77
CA THR A 39 0.86 -22.65 -0.63
C THR A 39 0.11 -23.90 -0.98
N VAL A 40 -1.10 -24.07 -0.48
CA VAL A 40 -1.94 -25.24 -0.80
C VAL A 40 -2.35 -25.24 -2.28
N ARG A 41 -2.74 -24.09 -2.82
CA ARG A 41 -3.21 -23.96 -4.21
C ARG A 41 -2.13 -24.28 -5.24
N PHE A 42 -0.90 -23.83 -5.02
CA PHE A 42 0.21 -23.97 -5.96
C PHE A 42 1.23 -25.02 -5.56
N GLY A 43 1.05 -25.70 -4.42
CA GLY A 43 1.97 -26.73 -3.93
C GLY A 43 3.38 -26.16 -3.64
N LEU A 44 3.45 -24.98 -3.00
CA LEU A 44 4.70 -24.25 -2.83
C LEU A 44 5.63 -24.93 -1.81
N ASP A 45 6.91 -25.02 -2.17
CA ASP A 45 7.98 -25.36 -1.24
C ASP A 45 8.32 -24.18 -0.33
N SER A 46 8.98 -24.44 0.82
CA SER A 46 9.36 -23.43 1.82
C SER A 46 10.16 -22.26 1.22
N LEU A 47 10.99 -22.52 0.21
CA LEU A 47 11.72 -21.49 -0.51
C LEU A 47 10.80 -20.59 -1.33
N GLN A 48 9.82 -21.17 -2.00
CA GLN A 48 8.83 -20.44 -2.81
C GLN A 48 7.89 -19.61 -1.94
N GLN A 49 7.54 -20.09 -0.75
CA GLN A 49 6.82 -19.30 0.24
C GLN A 49 7.61 -18.06 0.67
N GLY A 50 8.91 -18.22 0.94
CA GLY A 50 9.81 -17.10 1.22
C GLY A 50 9.86 -16.09 0.08
N TRP A 51 9.90 -16.56 -1.17
CA TRP A 51 9.83 -15.70 -2.36
C TRP A 51 8.49 -14.98 -2.47
N TYR A 52 7.38 -15.63 -2.20
CA TYR A 52 6.05 -15.02 -2.23
C TYR A 52 5.91 -13.83 -1.27
N VAL A 53 6.45 -13.97 -0.07
CA VAL A 53 6.46 -12.88 0.93
C VAL A 53 7.50 -11.82 0.57
N GLY A 54 8.70 -12.24 0.16
CA GLY A 54 9.85 -11.35 -0.08
C GLY A 54 9.74 -10.53 -1.37
N CYS A 55 9.06 -11.02 -2.40
CA CYS A 55 8.99 -10.35 -3.70
C CYS A 55 8.32 -8.95 -3.62
N ALA A 56 7.25 -8.82 -2.84
CA ALA A 56 6.60 -7.52 -2.62
C ALA A 56 7.52 -6.54 -1.86
N LEU A 57 8.31 -7.05 -0.90
CA LEU A 57 9.29 -6.24 -0.18
C LEU A 57 10.41 -5.78 -1.12
N ALA A 58 10.92 -6.65 -1.97
CA ALA A 58 11.91 -6.28 -2.99
C ALA A 58 11.37 -5.20 -3.94
N GLY A 59 10.11 -5.35 -4.39
CA GLY A 59 9.40 -4.33 -5.17
C GLY A 59 9.29 -3.00 -4.42
N SER A 60 8.97 -3.02 -3.13
CA SER A 60 8.82 -1.81 -2.32
C SER A 60 10.15 -1.07 -2.13
N ILE A 61 11.25 -1.79 -1.93
CA ILE A 61 12.60 -1.19 -1.86
C ILE A 61 12.93 -0.45 -3.18
N ALA A 62 12.70 -1.10 -4.32
CA ALA A 62 12.90 -0.46 -5.62
C ALA A 62 11.97 0.77 -5.81
N GLY A 63 10.72 0.68 -5.36
CA GLY A 63 9.76 1.79 -5.36
C GLY A 63 10.23 2.99 -4.53
N VAL A 64 10.75 2.75 -3.33
CA VAL A 64 11.33 3.78 -2.45
C VAL A 64 12.50 4.48 -3.13
N LEU A 65 13.42 3.73 -3.73
CA LEU A 65 14.59 4.29 -4.43
C LEU A 65 14.18 5.16 -5.64
N CYS A 66 13.16 4.75 -6.38
CA CYS A 66 12.65 5.49 -7.53
C CYS A 66 11.74 6.67 -7.13
N SER A 67 11.19 6.68 -5.91
CA SER A 67 10.17 7.64 -5.47
C SER A 67 10.63 9.09 -5.52
N GLY A 68 11.88 9.36 -5.15
CA GLY A 68 12.47 10.71 -5.19
C GLY A 68 12.49 11.26 -6.61
N VAL A 69 13.13 10.54 -7.54
CA VAL A 69 13.26 10.96 -8.94
C VAL A 69 11.88 11.09 -9.60
N LEU A 70 10.97 10.15 -9.34
CA LEU A 70 9.64 10.16 -9.91
C LEU A 70 8.82 11.34 -9.37
N SER A 71 8.90 11.60 -8.08
CA SER A 71 8.22 12.70 -7.39
C SER A 71 8.73 14.07 -7.83
N ASP A 72 10.02 14.21 -8.13
CA ASP A 72 10.61 15.46 -8.59
C ASP A 72 10.28 15.76 -10.06
N ARG A 73 10.23 14.73 -10.92
CA ARG A 73 9.92 14.90 -12.35
C ARG A 73 8.43 15.05 -12.64
N LEU A 74 7.58 14.21 -12.05
CA LEU A 74 6.13 14.19 -12.33
C LEU A 74 5.33 15.09 -11.37
N GLY A 75 5.91 15.44 -10.24
CA GLY A 75 5.22 16.11 -9.15
C GLY A 75 4.45 15.12 -8.25
N ARG A 76 4.29 15.47 -6.97
CA ARG A 76 3.75 14.60 -5.91
C ARG A 76 2.39 13.98 -6.26
N ARG A 77 1.47 14.79 -6.78
CA ARG A 77 0.12 14.35 -7.12
C ARG A 77 0.09 13.28 -8.22
N ARG A 78 0.86 13.51 -9.30
CA ARG A 78 0.91 12.55 -10.41
C ARG A 78 1.59 11.26 -10.00
N THR A 79 2.62 11.34 -9.20
CA THR A 79 3.32 10.18 -8.65
C THR A 79 2.40 9.31 -7.80
N MET A 80 1.55 9.91 -6.96
CA MET A 80 0.54 9.17 -6.20
C MET A 80 -0.50 8.49 -7.11
N LEU A 81 -0.92 9.16 -8.19
CA LEU A 81 -1.84 8.55 -9.16
C LEU A 81 -1.21 7.35 -9.89
N VAL A 82 0.05 7.49 -10.33
CA VAL A 82 0.80 6.38 -10.95
C VAL A 82 0.90 5.20 -9.99
N SER A 83 1.23 5.45 -8.73
CA SER A 83 1.28 4.39 -7.70
C SER A 83 -0.07 3.71 -7.48
N ALA A 84 -1.17 4.47 -7.47
CA ALA A 84 -2.52 3.92 -7.34
C ALA A 84 -2.88 3.02 -8.53
N VAL A 85 -2.51 3.42 -9.74
CA VAL A 85 -2.70 2.60 -10.95
C VAL A 85 -1.88 1.31 -10.87
N LEU A 86 -0.58 1.39 -10.50
CA LEU A 86 0.28 0.22 -10.34
C LEU A 86 -0.30 -0.76 -9.31
N PHE A 87 -0.81 -0.24 -8.19
CA PHE A 87 -1.43 -1.06 -7.16
C PHE A 87 -2.72 -1.74 -7.65
N THR A 88 -3.57 -1.00 -8.38
CA THR A 88 -4.81 -1.54 -8.94
C THR A 88 -4.53 -2.64 -9.99
N VAL A 89 -3.55 -2.42 -10.86
CA VAL A 89 -3.12 -3.43 -11.85
C VAL A 89 -2.56 -4.66 -11.16
N SER A 90 -1.75 -4.48 -10.11
CA SER A 90 -1.24 -5.59 -9.30
C SER A 90 -2.36 -6.40 -8.66
N ALA A 91 -3.32 -5.73 -8.01
CA ALA A 91 -4.44 -6.39 -7.34
C ALA A 91 -5.30 -7.20 -8.34
N ALA A 92 -5.65 -6.59 -9.49
CA ALA A 92 -6.38 -7.26 -10.55
C ALA A 92 -5.59 -8.44 -11.15
N GLY A 93 -4.29 -8.26 -11.36
CA GLY A 93 -3.40 -9.31 -11.85
C GLY A 93 -3.26 -10.48 -10.90
N CYS A 94 -3.14 -10.22 -9.59
CA CYS A 94 -3.11 -11.27 -8.57
C CYS A 94 -4.43 -12.07 -8.50
N ALA A 95 -5.57 -11.40 -8.72
CA ALA A 95 -6.87 -12.06 -8.74
C ALA A 95 -7.07 -12.98 -9.95
N LEU A 96 -6.47 -12.63 -11.10
CA LEU A 96 -6.61 -13.35 -12.37
C LEU A 96 -5.46 -14.31 -12.66
N CYS A 97 -4.43 -14.38 -11.81
CA CYS A 97 -3.26 -15.21 -12.06
C CYS A 97 -3.60 -16.71 -12.00
N THR A 98 -3.06 -17.45 -12.94
CA THR A 98 -3.14 -18.92 -13.03
C THR A 98 -1.85 -19.59 -12.59
N ASP A 99 -0.71 -18.90 -12.72
CA ASP A 99 0.62 -19.41 -12.44
C ASP A 99 1.30 -18.66 -11.29
N PHE A 100 2.10 -19.38 -10.50
CA PHE A 100 2.89 -18.79 -9.41
C PHE A 100 3.84 -17.70 -9.90
N THR A 101 4.47 -17.85 -11.07
CA THR A 101 5.37 -16.83 -11.64
C THR A 101 4.64 -15.53 -11.94
N GLN A 102 3.42 -15.60 -12.48
CA GLN A 102 2.58 -14.41 -12.72
C GLN A 102 2.23 -13.72 -11.41
N LEU A 103 1.88 -14.50 -10.39
CA LEU A 103 1.58 -13.99 -9.05
C LEU A 103 2.78 -13.18 -8.48
N VAL A 104 3.99 -13.71 -8.57
CA VAL A 104 5.22 -13.04 -8.11
C VAL A 104 5.46 -11.73 -8.87
N VAL A 105 5.29 -11.73 -10.20
CA VAL A 105 5.47 -10.52 -11.01
C VAL A 105 4.47 -9.42 -10.61
N TYR A 106 3.19 -9.76 -10.48
CA TYR A 106 2.17 -8.77 -10.04
C TYR A 106 2.43 -8.27 -8.62
N ARG A 107 2.94 -9.11 -7.72
CA ARG A 107 3.37 -8.74 -6.38
C ARG A 107 4.53 -7.73 -6.38
N ILE A 108 5.51 -7.90 -7.25
CA ILE A 108 6.62 -6.95 -7.40
C ILE A 108 6.08 -5.60 -7.90
N VAL A 109 5.17 -5.62 -8.88
CA VAL A 109 4.53 -4.38 -9.40
C VAL A 109 3.73 -3.67 -8.30
N GLY A 110 2.98 -4.40 -7.49
CA GLY A 110 2.28 -3.86 -6.32
C GLY A 110 3.23 -3.27 -5.29
N GLY A 111 4.31 -3.99 -4.99
CA GLY A 111 5.38 -3.54 -4.11
C GLY A 111 5.99 -2.21 -4.57
N LEU A 112 6.27 -2.06 -5.87
CA LEU A 112 6.74 -0.78 -6.44
C LEU A 112 5.77 0.37 -6.13
N GLY A 113 4.47 0.16 -6.36
CA GLY A 113 3.44 1.16 -6.06
C GLY A 113 3.42 1.54 -4.58
N ILE A 114 3.46 0.54 -3.70
CA ILE A 114 3.48 0.69 -2.24
C ILE A 114 4.73 1.46 -1.80
N GLY A 115 5.91 1.09 -2.30
CA GLY A 115 7.17 1.76 -1.96
C GLY A 115 7.15 3.25 -2.33
N VAL A 116 6.61 3.60 -3.49
CA VAL A 116 6.47 5.01 -3.90
C VAL A 116 5.50 5.76 -3.00
N VAL A 117 4.31 5.20 -2.70
CA VAL A 117 3.29 5.85 -1.86
C VAL A 117 3.78 6.06 -0.43
N SER A 118 4.52 5.10 0.14
CA SER A 118 5.03 5.18 1.52
C SER A 118 5.92 6.39 1.77
N VAL A 119 6.65 6.85 0.74
CA VAL A 119 7.50 8.06 0.80
C VAL A 119 6.75 9.31 0.40
N VAL A 120 6.01 9.25 -0.72
CA VAL A 120 5.39 10.44 -1.33
C VAL A 120 4.19 10.93 -0.53
N SER A 121 3.41 10.05 0.10
CA SER A 121 2.23 10.46 0.88
C SER A 121 2.57 11.31 2.10
N PRO A 122 3.45 10.89 3.03
CA PRO A 122 3.82 11.72 4.16
C PRO A 122 4.57 12.99 3.73
N LEU A 123 5.36 12.93 2.65
CA LEU A 123 6.03 14.10 2.08
C LEU A 123 4.98 15.12 1.59
N TYR A 124 3.99 14.69 0.81
CA TYR A 124 2.93 15.55 0.30
C TYR A 124 2.10 16.17 1.44
N ILE A 125 1.73 15.38 2.44
CA ILE A 125 1.06 15.88 3.65
C ILE A 125 1.90 16.97 4.31
N SER A 126 3.21 16.75 4.44
CA SER A 126 4.11 17.69 5.10
C SER A 126 4.27 19.01 4.33
N GLU A 127 4.26 18.98 3.00
CA GLU A 127 4.39 20.16 2.13
C GLU A 127 3.11 21.03 2.12
N VAL A 128 1.94 20.38 2.11
CA VAL A 128 0.65 21.10 2.01
C VAL A 128 0.13 21.54 3.37
N SER A 129 0.57 20.90 4.44
CA SER A 129 0.09 21.18 5.79
C SER A 129 0.73 22.43 6.40
N ALA A 130 -0.07 23.19 7.17
CA ALA A 130 0.47 24.28 7.98
C ALA A 130 1.45 23.72 9.03
N ALA A 131 2.59 24.41 9.25
CA ALA A 131 3.67 23.96 10.12
C ALA A 131 3.19 23.47 11.50
N ARG A 132 2.19 24.13 12.09
CA ARG A 132 1.61 23.79 13.40
C ARG A 132 0.86 22.46 13.42
N ARG A 133 0.34 21.99 12.28
CA ARG A 133 -0.50 20.77 12.16
C ARG A 133 0.17 19.64 11.41
N ARG A 134 1.35 19.87 10.87
CA ARG A 134 2.10 18.91 10.06
C ARG A 134 2.33 17.59 10.78
N GLY A 135 2.84 17.64 12.01
CA GLY A 135 3.10 16.44 12.81
C GLY A 135 1.82 15.62 13.06
N MET A 136 0.72 16.29 13.42
CA MET A 136 -0.56 15.62 13.65
C MET A 136 -1.06 14.90 12.39
N LEU A 137 -0.98 15.53 11.22
CA LEU A 137 -1.47 14.94 9.97
C LEU A 137 -0.60 13.76 9.49
N VAL A 138 0.72 13.83 9.70
CA VAL A 138 1.62 12.70 9.45
C VAL A 138 1.35 11.56 10.43
N SER A 139 1.05 11.86 11.70
CA SER A 139 0.64 10.83 12.67
C SER A 139 -0.68 10.16 12.30
N PHE A 140 -1.64 10.89 11.73
CA PHE A 140 -2.87 10.28 11.20
C PHE A 140 -2.61 9.31 10.04
N TYR A 141 -1.67 9.63 9.15
CA TYR A 141 -1.24 8.68 8.12
C TYR A 141 -0.69 7.39 8.74
N GLN A 142 0.21 7.51 9.73
CA GLN A 142 0.78 6.36 10.42
C GLN A 142 -0.28 5.55 11.18
N LEU A 143 -1.23 6.23 11.82
CA LEU A 143 -2.38 5.57 12.45
C LEU A 143 -3.21 4.77 11.44
N ALA A 144 -3.46 5.35 10.26
CA ALA A 144 -4.20 4.67 9.19
C ALA A 144 -3.48 3.41 8.69
N VAL A 145 -2.14 3.44 8.54
CA VAL A 145 -1.33 2.26 8.24
C VAL A 145 -1.55 1.17 9.30
N THR A 146 -1.46 1.55 10.57
CA THR A 146 -1.65 0.61 11.69
C THR A 146 -3.07 0.04 11.74
N MET A 147 -4.08 0.85 11.43
CA MET A 147 -5.47 0.41 11.37
C MET A 147 -5.77 -0.53 10.17
N GLY A 148 -4.97 -0.47 9.12
CA GLY A 148 -5.06 -1.40 7.99
C GLY A 148 -4.84 -2.86 8.37
N PHE A 149 -3.98 -3.14 9.34
CA PHE A 149 -3.69 -4.49 9.81
C PHE A 149 -4.92 -5.19 10.44
N PRO A 150 -5.57 -4.65 11.48
CA PRO A 150 -6.73 -5.31 12.11
C PRO A 150 -7.92 -5.40 11.15
N VAL A 151 -8.13 -4.44 10.26
CA VAL A 151 -9.21 -4.50 9.26
C VAL A 151 -9.03 -5.69 8.33
N SER A 152 -7.81 -5.97 7.87
CA SER A 152 -7.52 -7.13 7.04
C SER A 152 -7.72 -8.45 7.80
N TYR A 153 -7.26 -8.54 9.04
CA TYR A 153 -7.44 -9.76 9.86
C TYR A 153 -8.90 -10.08 10.13
N THR A 154 -9.73 -9.07 10.42
CA THR A 154 -11.15 -9.29 10.64
C THR A 154 -11.86 -9.75 9.37
N HIS A 155 -11.46 -9.22 8.22
CA HIS A 155 -12.03 -9.60 6.92
C HIS A 155 -11.65 -11.04 6.51
N LEU A 156 -10.39 -11.42 6.69
CA LEU A 156 -9.92 -12.77 6.40
C LEU A 156 -10.59 -13.81 7.30
N ARG A 157 -10.69 -13.53 8.59
CA ARG A 157 -11.34 -14.44 9.56
C ARG A 157 -12.84 -14.58 9.32
N ALA A 158 -13.52 -13.57 8.83
CA ALA A 158 -14.92 -13.65 8.42
C ALA A 158 -15.12 -14.63 7.25
N HIS A 159 -14.19 -14.63 6.28
CA HIS A 159 -14.24 -15.56 5.15
C HIS A 159 -13.86 -17.00 5.53
N GLU A 160 -12.98 -17.22 6.50
CA GLU A 160 -12.67 -18.57 7.02
C GLU A 160 -13.88 -19.19 7.70
N THR A 161 -14.61 -18.41 8.53
CA THR A 161 -15.82 -18.89 9.21
C THR A 161 -17.00 -19.18 8.27
N GLU A 162 -17.09 -18.53 7.12
CA GLU A 162 -18.10 -18.85 6.11
C GLU A 162 -17.74 -20.07 5.25
N ALA A 163 -16.45 -20.39 5.13
CA ALA A 163 -15.99 -21.58 4.38
C ALA A 163 -16.09 -22.89 5.21
N ASP A 164 -16.17 -22.78 6.53
CA ASP A 164 -16.29 -23.91 7.47
C ASP A 164 -17.77 -24.27 7.80
N LEU A 165 -18.76 -23.54 7.26
CA LEU A 165 -20.20 -23.80 7.38
C LEU A 165 -20.77 -24.42 6.10
#